data_afcff6df7f645aa2af0e6e80452c33ca
#
_entry.id   afcff6df7f645aa2af0e6e80452c33ca
#
_cell.length_a   1.000
_cell.length_b   1.000
_cell.length_c   1.000
_cell.angle_alpha   90.00
_cell.angle_beta   90.00
_cell.angle_gamma   90.00
#
_symmetry.space_group_name_H-M   'P 1'
#
loop_
_entity.id
_entity.type
_entity.pdbx_description
1 polymer ?
#
loop_
_entity_poly.entity_id
_entity_poly.type
_entity_poly.pdbx_seq_one_letter_code
_entity_poly.pdbx_strand_id
1 'polypeptide(L)' 'MSQTKREQVISHLRYLRQELREMHLGIIEDDLFPEPGELRGIMAQLEALLELVEGNTRIQSNSEAA' A
#
# COMPACT_ATOMS: atom_id res chain seq x y z
N MET A 1 -1.11 23.48 1.78
CA MET A 1 -1.83 22.87 2.89
C MET A 1 -1.56 21.40 2.92
N SER A 2 -1.29 20.90 4.09
CA SER A 2 -1.02 19.48 4.21
C SER A 2 -2.34 18.72 4.26
N GLN A 3 -2.27 17.49 3.79
CA GLN A 3 -3.44 16.63 3.82
C GLN A 3 -3.66 16.10 5.23
N THR A 4 -4.92 15.86 5.54
CA THR A 4 -5.23 15.19 6.79
C THR A 4 -4.80 13.73 6.68
N LYS A 5 -4.68 13.07 7.82
CA LYS A 5 -4.35 11.65 7.84
C LYS A 5 -5.38 10.87 7.03
N ARG A 6 -6.66 11.23 7.18
CA ARG A 6 -7.71 10.57 6.45
C ARG A 6 -7.51 10.69 4.94
N GLU A 7 -7.18 11.89 4.49
CA GLU A 7 -6.98 12.11 3.07
C GLU A 7 -5.77 11.36 2.54
N GLN A 8 -4.71 11.29 3.35
CA GLN A 8 -3.53 10.56 2.96
C GLN A 8 -3.82 9.07 2.81
N VAL A 9 -4.59 8.52 3.73
CA VAL A 9 -4.96 7.11 3.67
C VAL A 9 -5.81 6.85 2.43
N ILE A 10 -6.77 7.71 2.18
CA ILE A 10 -7.65 7.54 1.01
C ILE A 10 -6.84 7.59 -0.27
N SER A 11 -5.94 8.56 -0.39
CA SER A 11 -5.13 8.69 -1.59
C SER A 11 -4.24 7.46 -1.78
N HIS A 12 -3.67 6.97 -0.70
CA HIS A 12 -2.80 5.81 -0.76
C HIS A 12 -3.57 4.57 -1.22
N LEU A 13 -4.76 4.39 -0.66
CA LEU A 13 -5.60 3.27 -1.04
C LEU A 13 -6.02 3.35 -2.51
N ARG A 14 -6.31 4.56 -2.96
CA ARG A 14 -6.68 4.76 -4.36
C ARG A 14 -5.52 4.39 -5.28
N TYR A 15 -4.32 4.79 -4.90
CA TYR A 15 -3.14 4.46 -5.67
C TYR A 15 -2.94 2.95 -5.75
N LEU A 16 -3.02 2.28 -4.61
CA LEU A 16 -2.84 0.84 -4.57
C LEU A 16 -3.91 0.12 -5.38
N ARG A 17 -5.13 0.59 -5.27
CA ARG A 17 -6.23 0.01 -6.02
C ARG A 17 -5.97 0.09 -7.51
N GLN A 18 -5.46 1.24 -7.96
CA GLN A 18 -5.16 1.44 -9.37
C GLN A 18 -4.06 0.49 -9.83
N GLU A 19 -3.02 0.36 -9.03
CA GLU A 19 -1.90 -0.52 -9.39
C GLU A 19 -2.36 -1.97 -9.46
N LEU A 20 -3.13 -2.40 -8.48
CA LEU A 20 -3.61 -3.78 -8.46
C LEU A 20 -4.55 -4.04 -9.61
N ARG A 21 -5.38 -3.07 -9.94
CA ARG A 21 -6.31 -3.22 -11.05
C ARG A 21 -5.57 -3.38 -12.37
N GLU A 22 -4.51 -2.61 -12.56
CA GLU A 22 -3.75 -2.70 -13.80
C GLU A 22 -3.07 -4.05 -13.93
N MET A 23 -2.55 -4.59 -12.85
CA MET A 23 -1.97 -5.92 -12.87
C MET A 23 -3.02 -6.97 -13.22
N HIS A 24 -4.18 -6.83 -12.62
CA HIS A 24 -5.29 -7.76 -12.84
C HIS A 24 -5.71 -7.75 -14.30
N LEU A 25 -5.88 -6.56 -14.86
CA LEU A 25 -6.29 -6.43 -16.25
C LEU A 25 -5.23 -6.97 -17.20
N GLY A 26 -3.97 -6.78 -16.85
CA GLY A 26 -2.89 -7.29 -17.68
C GLY A 26 -2.98 -8.79 -17.85
N ILE A 27 -3.31 -9.49 -16.78
CA ILE A 27 -3.45 -10.94 -16.87
C ILE A 27 -4.68 -11.32 -17.69
N ILE A 28 -5.78 -10.64 -17.45
CA ILE A 28 -7.03 -10.98 -18.13
C ILE A 28 -6.94 -10.70 -19.62
N GLU A 29 -6.39 -9.56 -19.99
CA GLU A 29 -6.43 -9.13 -21.38
C GLU A 29 -5.25 -9.60 -22.20
N ASP A 30 -4.07 -9.64 -21.60
CA ASP A 30 -2.85 -9.93 -22.34
C ASP A 30 -2.09 -11.12 -21.81
N ASP A 31 -2.62 -11.77 -20.78
CA ASP A 31 -1.95 -12.90 -20.15
C ASP A 31 -0.56 -12.50 -19.64
N LEU A 32 -0.43 -11.25 -19.24
CA LEU A 32 0.81 -10.72 -18.71
C LEU A 32 0.79 -10.76 -17.19
N PHE A 33 1.72 -11.51 -16.64
CA PHE A 33 1.81 -11.62 -15.18
C PHE A 33 2.70 -10.51 -14.62
N PRO A 34 2.35 -9.99 -13.46
CA PRO A 34 3.20 -8.98 -12.82
C PRO A 34 4.52 -9.61 -12.44
N GLU A 35 5.58 -8.81 -12.52
CA GLU A 35 6.88 -9.29 -12.14
C GLU A 35 7.03 -9.24 -10.62
N PRO A 36 7.88 -10.10 -10.06
CA PRO A 36 8.06 -10.11 -8.61
C PRO A 36 8.42 -8.74 -8.04
N GLY A 37 9.20 -7.95 -8.79
CA GLY A 37 9.54 -6.61 -8.35
C GLY A 37 8.35 -5.71 -8.18
N GLU A 38 7.37 -5.86 -9.08
CA GLU A 38 6.15 -5.07 -8.99
C GLU A 38 5.36 -5.43 -7.74
N LEU A 39 5.30 -6.73 -7.44
CA LEU A 39 4.58 -7.17 -6.26
C LEU A 39 5.29 -6.73 -4.98
N ARG A 40 6.62 -6.76 -5.00
CA ARG A 40 7.36 -6.26 -3.85
C ARG A 40 7.11 -4.77 -3.65
N GLY A 41 6.97 -4.03 -4.74
CA GLY A 41 6.64 -2.62 -4.65
C GLY A 41 5.28 -2.40 -4.00
N ILE A 42 4.31 -3.25 -4.33
CA ILE A 42 2.99 -3.17 -3.71
C ILE A 42 3.10 -3.46 -2.22
N MET A 43 3.89 -4.47 -1.86
CA MET A 43 4.07 -4.79 -0.45
C MET A 43 4.70 -3.64 0.32
N ALA A 44 5.68 -2.98 -0.29
CA ALA A 44 6.29 -1.82 0.35
C ALA A 44 5.28 -0.69 0.54
N GLN A 45 4.40 -0.50 -0.45
CA GLN A 45 3.36 0.51 -0.33
C GLN A 45 2.37 0.15 0.75
N LEU A 46 2.05 -1.13 0.88
CA LEU A 46 1.16 -1.56 1.95
C LEU A 46 1.78 -1.34 3.31
N GLU A 47 3.07 -1.58 3.43
CA GLU A 47 3.75 -1.34 4.69
C GLU A 47 3.75 0.14 5.04
N ALA A 48 3.96 0.99 4.03
CA ALA A 48 3.90 2.43 4.25
C ALA A 48 2.50 2.85 4.69
N LEU A 49 1.49 2.24 4.08
CA LEU A 49 0.11 2.54 4.47
C LEU A 49 -0.16 2.08 5.89
N LEU A 50 0.34 0.91 6.23
CA LEU A 50 0.17 0.39 7.57
C LEU A 50 0.79 1.34 8.60
N GLU A 51 1.99 1.82 8.32
CA GLU A 51 2.63 2.77 9.23
C GLU A 51 1.83 4.06 9.34
N LEU A 52 1.28 4.51 8.22
CA LEU A 52 0.48 5.72 8.24
C LEU A 52 -0.76 5.54 9.12
N VAL A 53 -1.42 4.41 8.99
CA VAL A 53 -2.63 4.13 9.76
C VAL A 53 -2.30 3.96 11.25
N GLU A 54 -1.25 3.21 11.53
CA GLU A 54 -0.86 2.97 12.91
C GLU A 54 -0.27 4.22 13.55
N GLY A 55 0.39 5.03 12.72
CA GLY A 55 0.87 6.31 13.20
C GLY A 55 1.52 6.24 14.56
N ASN A 56 0.88 6.86 15.53
CA ASN A 56 1.45 6.99 16.86
C ASN A 56 1.54 5.67 17.61
N THR A 57 0.77 4.68 17.18
CA THR A 57 0.77 3.41 17.90
C THR A 57 1.96 2.55 17.54
N ARG A 58 2.71 2.92 16.51
CA ARG A 58 3.85 2.13 16.09
C ARG A 58 4.88 1.98 17.19
N ILE A 59 5.08 3.02 17.96
CA ILE A 59 6.02 2.99 19.08
C ILE A 59 5.57 1.97 20.11
N GLN A 60 4.29 1.93 20.36
CA GLN A 60 3.73 0.99 21.32
C GLN A 60 3.86 -0.43 20.83
N SER A 61 3.70 -0.62 19.53
CA SER A 61 3.88 -1.94 18.97
C SER A 61 5.27 -2.46 19.20
N ASN A 62 6.26 -1.60 19.06
CA ASN A 62 7.63 -2.00 19.33
C ASN A 62 7.82 -2.44 20.77
N SER A 63 7.19 -1.73 21.68
CA SER A 63 7.27 -2.09 23.08
C SER A 63 6.69 -3.46 23.33
N GLU A 64 5.60 -3.75 22.66
CA GLU A 64 4.95 -5.03 22.84
C GLU A 64 5.79 -6.16 22.28
N ALA A 65 6.44 -5.90 21.16
CA ALA A 65 7.28 -6.91 20.57
C ALA A 65 8.41 -7.31 21.50
N ALA A 66 8.84 -6.37 22.29
CA ALA A 66 9.86 -6.67 23.26
C ALA A 66 9.27 -7.43 24.44
#